data_de7e492966e5fd04908b4bffc66e34f4
#
_entry.id   de7e492966e5fd04908b4bffc66e34f4
#
_cell.length_a   1.000
_cell.length_b   1.000
_cell.length_c   1.000
_cell.angle_alpha   90.00
_cell.angle_beta   90.00
_cell.angle_gamma   90.00
#
_symmetry.space_group_name_H-M   'P 1'
#
loop_
_entity.id
_entity.type
_entity.pdbx_description
1 polymer ?
#
loop_
_entity_poly.entity_id
_entity_poly.type
_entity_poly.pdbx_seq_one_letter_code
_entity_poly.pdbx_strand_id
1 'polypeptide(L)'
;MNVTRSLPLCALAAISFSIPVCAQESSLLPTFYGRINITAVHNQPKDHGSDSEFVSNASRIGLQGTLPVTEGLEVVYQAEYQVNPDNRPFDNKTLTQRNTYLGIKGGFGTLLAGRNDTPTKLLQNRIDLFNDLDGDIRTLVVAENRPNDVAHYISPEIGGFVFSYSALLDGQNGLRERLSKSTSASLTYTEGAFYAGVGVDNNLNNNDVLRLVTQYRLGDLQLGALYERSESSTNTRGANDGVFVSAAYTMDKYVLKAQSGMSDQRRDGARQTSLGVDYNLNADSKLFALMTLTRADNHSIDNDQIGVGFEYRF
;
A
#
# COMPACT_ATOMS: atom_id res chain seq x y z
N MET A 1 -75.09 -6.12 -22.94
CA MET A 1 -74.24 -7.19 -22.36
C MET A 1 -72.90 -6.54 -22.09
N ASN A 2 -72.74 -6.04 -20.88
CA ASN A 2 -71.46 -5.47 -20.40
C ASN A 2 -70.88 -6.38 -19.37
N VAL A 3 -69.75 -7.00 -19.67
CA VAL A 3 -68.99 -7.86 -18.75
C VAL A 3 -67.90 -7.00 -18.13
N THR A 4 -68.11 -6.61 -16.88
CA THR A 4 -67.09 -6.01 -16.02
C THR A 4 -66.17 -7.09 -15.49
N ARG A 5 -64.89 -7.06 -15.90
CA ARG A 5 -63.83 -7.91 -15.31
C ARG A 5 -63.24 -7.17 -14.10
N SER A 6 -63.45 -7.72 -12.92
CA SER A 6 -62.75 -7.36 -11.70
C SER A 6 -61.33 -7.97 -11.67
N LEU A 7 -60.31 -7.14 -11.50
CA LEU A 7 -58.91 -7.54 -11.22
C LEU A 7 -58.77 -7.87 -9.72
N PRO A 8 -58.11 -8.93 -9.36
CA PRO A 8 -57.79 -9.19 -7.96
C PRO A 8 -56.57 -8.35 -7.57
N LEU A 9 -56.71 -7.64 -6.46
CA LEU A 9 -55.69 -6.93 -5.74
C LEU A 9 -54.72 -7.95 -5.09
N CYS A 10 -53.52 -8.14 -5.64
CA CYS A 10 -52.46 -8.92 -4.97
C CYS A 10 -51.89 -8.08 -3.83
N ALA A 11 -52.19 -8.49 -2.60
CA ALA A 11 -51.55 -8.00 -1.41
C ALA A 11 -50.08 -8.48 -1.37
N LEU A 12 -49.16 -7.56 -1.50
CA LEU A 12 -47.74 -7.82 -1.25
C LEU A 12 -47.55 -7.98 0.26
N ALA A 13 -47.38 -9.22 0.72
CA ALA A 13 -46.91 -9.49 2.06
C ALA A 13 -45.41 -9.14 2.14
N ALA A 14 -45.08 -8.08 2.84
CA ALA A 14 -43.71 -7.76 3.20
C ALA A 14 -43.18 -8.83 4.20
N ILE A 15 -42.44 -9.78 3.71
CA ILE A 15 -41.69 -10.72 4.54
C ILE A 15 -40.45 -9.95 5.06
N SER A 16 -40.56 -9.53 6.34
CA SER A 16 -39.43 -8.99 7.08
C SER A 16 -38.45 -10.14 7.36
N PHE A 17 -37.43 -10.27 6.54
CA PHE A 17 -36.27 -11.09 6.87
C PHE A 17 -35.52 -10.40 8.01
N SER A 18 -35.75 -10.79 9.25
CA SER A 18 -34.82 -10.54 10.33
C SER A 18 -33.58 -11.42 10.08
N ILE A 19 -32.57 -10.82 9.48
CA ILE A 19 -31.25 -11.43 9.45
C ILE A 19 -30.78 -11.46 10.90
N PRO A 20 -30.51 -12.66 11.48
CA PRO A 20 -29.86 -12.70 12.77
C PRO A 20 -28.51 -12.00 12.59
N VAL A 21 -28.30 -10.88 13.28
CA VAL A 21 -26.98 -10.33 13.51
C VAL A 21 -26.28 -11.41 14.34
N CYS A 22 -25.57 -12.32 13.68
CA CYS A 22 -24.55 -13.11 14.32
C CYS A 22 -23.57 -12.08 14.89
N ALA A 23 -23.61 -11.83 16.17
CA ALA A 23 -22.52 -11.21 16.88
C ALA A 23 -21.30 -12.07 16.55
N GLN A 24 -20.42 -11.53 15.71
CA GLN A 24 -19.17 -12.18 15.38
C GLN A 24 -18.43 -12.23 16.71
N GLU A 25 -18.36 -13.40 17.33
CA GLU A 25 -17.54 -13.63 18.51
C GLU A 25 -16.14 -13.18 18.10
N SER A 26 -15.67 -12.09 18.68
CA SER A 26 -14.29 -11.64 18.51
C SER A 26 -13.42 -12.79 18.99
N SER A 27 -12.81 -13.51 18.06
CA SER A 27 -11.92 -14.60 18.42
C SER A 27 -10.78 -13.99 19.21
N LEU A 28 -10.63 -14.37 20.47
CA LEU A 28 -9.53 -13.95 21.35
C LEU A 28 -8.18 -14.48 20.84
N LEU A 29 -8.21 -15.34 19.82
CA LEU A 29 -7.02 -15.92 19.22
C LEU A 29 -6.45 -14.99 18.16
N PRO A 30 -5.11 -14.83 18.11
CA PRO A 30 -4.46 -14.10 17.04
C PRO A 30 -4.71 -14.75 15.68
N THR A 31 -4.89 -13.94 14.66
CA THR A 31 -4.94 -14.39 13.27
C THR A 31 -3.51 -14.53 12.77
N PHE A 32 -3.13 -15.75 12.40
CA PHE A 32 -1.91 -15.99 11.65
C PHE A 32 -2.19 -15.79 10.18
N TYR A 33 -1.32 -15.06 9.49
CA TYR A 33 -1.46 -14.77 8.07
C TYR A 33 -0.11 -14.75 7.37
N GLY A 34 -0.14 -14.84 6.06
CA GLY A 34 1.06 -14.73 5.26
C GLY A 34 0.79 -14.45 3.80
N ARG A 35 1.87 -14.15 3.09
CA ARG A 35 1.90 -13.99 1.65
C ARG A 35 3.16 -14.62 1.09
N ILE A 36 3.02 -15.51 0.16
CA ILE A 36 4.10 -16.01 -0.69
C ILE A 36 3.94 -15.28 -2.04
N ASN A 37 4.97 -14.58 -2.47
CA ASN A 37 4.97 -13.87 -3.77
C ASN A 37 6.36 -14.01 -4.38
N ILE A 38 6.46 -14.79 -5.46
CA ILE A 38 7.71 -15.13 -6.13
C ILE A 38 7.56 -14.85 -7.62
N THR A 39 8.58 -14.22 -8.19
CA THR A 39 8.71 -13.95 -9.63
C THR A 39 9.97 -14.63 -10.17
N ALA A 40 9.84 -15.36 -11.28
CA ALA A 40 10.97 -15.62 -12.16
C ALA A 40 11.12 -14.41 -13.07
N VAL A 41 12.21 -13.67 -12.93
CA VAL A 41 12.48 -12.44 -13.68
C VAL A 41 13.69 -12.62 -14.57
N HIS A 42 13.62 -12.05 -15.77
CA HIS A 42 14.74 -11.86 -16.68
C HIS A 42 15.07 -10.38 -16.75
N ASN A 43 16.30 -10.03 -16.39
CA ASN A 43 16.84 -8.68 -16.35
C ASN A 43 17.73 -8.43 -17.57
N GLN A 44 17.59 -7.27 -18.20
CA GLN A 44 18.46 -6.78 -19.28
C GLN A 44 18.97 -5.38 -18.95
N PRO A 45 19.91 -5.26 -18.01
CA PRO A 45 20.54 -3.98 -17.72
C PRO A 45 21.38 -3.52 -18.91
N LYS A 46 21.36 -2.20 -19.19
CA LYS A 46 21.98 -1.64 -20.41
C LYS A 46 23.48 -1.90 -20.53
N ASP A 47 24.20 -1.82 -19.41
CA ASP A 47 25.67 -1.85 -19.37
C ASP A 47 26.23 -3.17 -18.83
N HIS A 48 25.39 -4.15 -18.57
CA HIS A 48 25.75 -5.46 -18.00
C HIS A 48 25.12 -6.61 -18.81
N GLY A 49 25.64 -7.82 -18.62
CA GLY A 49 25.02 -9.00 -19.20
C GLY A 49 23.62 -9.27 -18.62
N SER A 50 22.75 -9.83 -19.44
CA SER A 50 21.42 -10.26 -18.95
C SER A 50 21.54 -11.42 -17.97
N ASP A 51 20.67 -11.46 -17.00
CA ASP A 51 20.56 -12.54 -16.01
C ASP A 51 19.10 -12.92 -15.74
N SER A 52 18.91 -14.09 -15.14
CA SER A 52 17.58 -14.53 -14.71
C SER A 52 17.66 -15.03 -13.27
N GLU A 53 16.70 -14.65 -12.47
CA GLU A 53 16.66 -15.01 -11.07
C GLU A 53 15.22 -15.24 -10.56
N PHE A 54 15.10 -15.91 -9.40
CA PHE A 54 13.87 -15.93 -8.63
C PHE A 54 13.91 -14.83 -7.58
N VAL A 55 12.88 -13.99 -7.57
CA VAL A 55 12.73 -12.85 -6.67
C VAL A 55 11.59 -13.09 -5.70
N SER A 56 11.87 -12.95 -4.40
CA SER A 56 10.84 -12.89 -3.38
C SER A 56 10.32 -11.45 -3.26
N ASN A 57 9.06 -11.23 -3.66
CA ASN A 57 8.44 -9.90 -3.65
C ASN A 57 7.80 -9.61 -2.29
N ALA A 58 8.65 -9.39 -1.29
CA ALA A 58 8.22 -9.18 0.09
C ALA A 58 7.26 -10.30 0.58
N SER A 59 7.60 -11.57 0.29
CA SER A 59 6.96 -12.72 0.94
C SER A 59 7.06 -12.55 2.45
N ARG A 60 5.99 -12.84 3.19
CA ARG A 60 5.90 -12.48 4.60
C ARG A 60 5.02 -13.43 5.39
N ILE A 61 5.28 -13.47 6.66
CA ILE A 61 4.43 -14.10 7.68
C ILE A 61 4.13 -13.08 8.76
N GLY A 62 2.99 -13.20 9.37
CA GLY A 62 2.61 -12.30 10.46
C GLY A 62 1.52 -12.87 11.34
N LEU A 63 1.37 -12.21 12.45
CA LEU A 63 0.26 -12.44 13.35
C LEU A 63 -0.34 -11.09 13.75
N GLN A 64 -1.66 -11.02 13.84
CA GLN A 64 -2.39 -9.82 14.21
C GLN A 64 -3.64 -10.18 15.00
N GLY A 65 -4.16 -9.21 15.73
CA GLY A 65 -5.39 -9.42 16.47
C GLY A 65 -5.91 -8.16 17.14
N THR A 66 -7.13 -8.32 17.66
CA THR A 66 -7.81 -7.30 18.44
C THR A 66 -8.38 -7.98 19.70
N LEU A 67 -8.07 -7.40 20.84
CA LEU A 67 -8.50 -7.91 22.15
C LEU A 67 -9.39 -6.86 22.82
N PRO A 68 -10.66 -7.17 23.14
CA PRO A 68 -11.51 -6.26 23.90
C PRO A 68 -10.95 -6.09 25.32
N VAL A 69 -10.89 -4.85 25.80
CA VAL A 69 -10.46 -4.51 27.15
C VAL A 69 -11.66 -4.11 28.01
N THR A 70 -12.47 -3.19 27.49
CA THR A 70 -13.72 -2.75 28.06
C THR A 70 -14.71 -2.43 26.93
N GLU A 71 -15.94 -2.09 27.25
CA GLU A 71 -16.90 -1.61 26.26
C GLU A 71 -16.33 -0.40 25.51
N GLY A 72 -16.23 -0.50 24.18
CA GLY A 72 -15.71 0.57 23.32
C GLY A 72 -14.20 0.78 23.34
N LEU A 73 -13.40 -0.10 24.00
CA LEU A 73 -11.95 -0.04 24.01
C LEU A 73 -11.32 -1.41 23.70
N GLU A 74 -10.48 -1.45 22.71
CA GLU A 74 -9.79 -2.64 22.22
C GLU A 74 -8.26 -2.41 22.21
N VAL A 75 -7.50 -3.46 22.49
CA VAL A 75 -6.06 -3.52 22.16
C VAL A 75 -5.92 -4.11 20.77
N VAL A 76 -5.11 -3.47 19.94
CA VAL A 76 -4.77 -3.94 18.59
C VAL A 76 -3.28 -4.21 18.51
N TYR A 77 -2.88 -5.29 17.83
CA TYR A 77 -1.48 -5.64 17.67
C TYR A 77 -1.21 -6.30 16.33
N GLN A 78 0.03 -6.16 15.86
CA GLN A 78 0.56 -6.84 14.67
C GLN A 78 2.04 -7.11 14.87
N ALA A 79 2.50 -8.26 14.39
CA ALA A 79 3.90 -8.58 14.21
C ALA A 79 4.08 -9.22 12.83
N GLU A 80 4.77 -8.54 11.91
CA GLU A 80 4.98 -8.97 10.52
C GLU A 80 6.47 -9.03 10.20
N TYR A 81 6.89 -10.11 9.56
CA TYR A 81 8.25 -10.32 9.09
C TYR A 81 8.25 -10.72 7.61
N GLN A 82 9.08 -10.05 6.82
CA GLN A 82 9.40 -10.46 5.48
C GLN A 82 10.34 -11.66 5.52
N VAL A 83 10.06 -12.64 4.68
CA VAL A 83 10.90 -13.83 4.49
C VAL A 83 11.66 -13.68 3.18
N ASN A 84 12.99 -13.72 3.23
CA ASN A 84 13.88 -13.61 2.08
C ASN A 84 14.55 -14.97 1.82
N PRO A 85 13.93 -15.86 1.02
CA PRO A 85 14.49 -17.18 0.73
C PRO A 85 15.66 -17.13 -0.28
N ASP A 86 15.80 -16.04 -0.99
CA ASP A 86 16.71 -15.82 -2.11
C ASP A 86 18.11 -15.33 -1.70
N ASN A 87 18.38 -15.15 -0.39
CA ASN A 87 19.69 -14.77 0.18
C ASN A 87 20.46 -13.75 -0.68
N ARG A 88 19.80 -12.65 -1.10
CA ARG A 88 20.47 -11.60 -1.88
C ARG A 88 21.66 -11.04 -1.10
N PRO A 89 22.80 -10.79 -1.77
CA PRO A 89 24.08 -10.50 -1.10
C PRO A 89 24.12 -9.22 -0.26
N PHE A 90 23.07 -8.39 -0.30
CA PHE A 90 23.00 -7.11 0.43
C PHE A 90 22.29 -7.19 1.79
N ASP A 91 21.59 -8.27 2.09
CA ASP A 91 20.93 -8.45 3.39
C ASP A 91 20.97 -9.92 3.81
N ASN A 92 22.02 -10.31 4.55
CA ASN A 92 22.19 -11.67 5.11
C ASN A 92 21.09 -12.05 6.12
N LYS A 93 19.92 -11.40 6.06
CA LYS A 93 18.81 -11.66 6.99
C LYS A 93 17.71 -12.43 6.29
N THR A 94 17.51 -13.66 6.70
CA THR A 94 16.37 -14.48 6.27
C THR A 94 15.02 -13.85 6.66
N LEU A 95 14.98 -13.12 7.79
CA LEU A 95 13.81 -12.43 8.30
C LEU A 95 14.11 -10.94 8.48
N THR A 96 13.25 -10.10 7.90
CA THR A 96 13.31 -8.64 8.06
C THR A 96 12.00 -8.14 8.66
N GLN A 97 12.10 -7.39 9.77
CA GLN A 97 10.94 -6.85 10.45
C GLN A 97 10.20 -5.84 9.57
N ARG A 98 8.89 -6.03 9.44
CA ARG A 98 7.95 -5.13 8.79
C ARG A 98 7.10 -4.39 9.83
N ASN A 99 5.79 -4.19 9.60
CA ASN A 99 4.92 -3.56 10.57
C ASN A 99 4.80 -4.40 11.83
N THR A 100 5.23 -3.84 12.96
CA THR A 100 5.20 -4.49 14.27
C THR A 100 4.85 -3.43 15.31
N TYR A 101 3.65 -3.52 15.85
CA TYR A 101 3.11 -2.53 16.77
C TYR A 101 2.12 -3.12 17.77
N LEU A 102 1.94 -2.38 18.84
CA LEU A 102 0.88 -2.53 19.82
C LEU A 102 0.10 -1.21 19.90
N GLY A 103 -1.21 -1.28 20.12
CA GLY A 103 -2.02 -0.07 20.20
C GLY A 103 -3.35 -0.26 20.88
N ILE A 104 -4.09 0.83 20.96
CA ILE A 104 -5.45 0.90 21.47
C ILE A 104 -6.36 1.53 20.43
N LYS A 105 -7.58 1.03 20.34
CA LYS A 105 -8.61 1.49 19.43
C LYS A 105 -9.90 1.73 20.19
N GLY A 106 -10.59 2.81 19.87
CA GLY A 106 -11.87 3.17 20.49
C GLY A 106 -12.62 4.21 19.68
N GLY A 107 -13.63 4.83 20.25
CA GLY A 107 -14.41 5.91 19.61
C GLY A 107 -13.57 7.14 19.25
N PHE A 108 -12.39 7.31 19.86
CA PHE A 108 -11.42 8.36 19.53
C PHE A 108 -10.54 8.05 18.32
N GLY A 109 -10.64 6.85 17.74
CA GLY A 109 -9.75 6.35 16.69
C GLY A 109 -8.76 5.30 17.20
N THR A 110 -7.57 5.24 16.61
CA THR A 110 -6.54 4.24 16.92
C THR A 110 -5.20 4.90 17.22
N LEU A 111 -4.57 4.50 18.32
CA LEU A 111 -3.20 4.88 18.69
C LEU A 111 -2.32 3.63 18.66
N LEU A 112 -1.20 3.69 17.93
CA LEU A 112 -0.25 2.60 17.79
C LEU A 112 1.14 3.07 18.24
N ALA A 113 1.93 2.13 18.78
CA ALA A 113 3.34 2.34 19.09
C ALA A 113 4.17 1.19 18.56
N GLY A 114 5.30 1.47 17.89
CA GLY A 114 6.20 0.46 17.34
C GLY A 114 6.76 0.83 15.98
N ARG A 115 6.91 -0.16 15.09
CA ARG A 115 7.34 0.02 13.70
C ARG A 115 6.13 0.00 12.77
N ASN A 116 5.93 1.06 11.99
CA ASN A 116 4.79 1.15 11.09
C ASN A 116 5.10 1.95 9.82
N ASP A 117 4.35 1.67 8.75
CA ASP A 117 4.36 2.51 7.55
C ASP A 117 3.85 3.90 7.89
N THR A 118 4.48 4.93 7.32
CA THR A 118 4.08 6.31 7.55
C THR A 118 2.75 6.65 6.87
N PRO A 119 1.97 7.61 7.41
CA PRO A 119 0.75 8.10 6.76
C PRO A 119 0.94 8.48 5.29
N THR A 120 2.03 9.19 4.96
CA THR A 120 2.34 9.61 3.58
C THR A 120 2.60 8.39 2.67
N LYS A 121 3.31 7.38 3.17
CA LYS A 121 3.52 6.14 2.41
C LYS A 121 2.21 5.42 2.11
N LEU A 122 1.31 5.31 3.08
CA LEU A 122 0.05 4.58 2.93
C LEU A 122 -0.86 5.15 1.83
N LEU A 123 -0.68 6.42 1.43
CA LEU A 123 -1.44 7.03 0.34
C LEU A 123 -1.26 6.32 -1.00
N GLN A 124 -0.10 5.67 -1.24
CA GLN A 124 0.19 4.96 -2.49
C GLN A 124 -0.66 3.70 -2.70
N ASN A 125 -1.20 3.09 -1.64
CA ASN A 125 -1.80 1.75 -1.67
C ASN A 125 -2.89 1.53 -2.71
N ARG A 126 -3.48 2.61 -3.24
CA ARG A 126 -4.50 2.55 -4.29
C ARG A 126 -3.97 2.96 -5.66
N ILE A 127 -2.75 3.50 -5.74
CA ILE A 127 -2.17 4.08 -6.94
C ILE A 127 -1.10 3.17 -7.52
N ASP A 128 -0.22 2.63 -6.66
CA ASP A 128 0.85 1.72 -7.05
C ASP A 128 0.29 0.31 -7.32
N LEU A 129 0.16 -0.03 -8.60
CA LEU A 129 -0.34 -1.33 -9.06
C LEU A 129 0.73 -2.42 -9.08
N PHE A 130 2.00 -2.05 -8.87
CA PHE A 130 3.16 -2.95 -8.88
C PHE A 130 3.90 -2.95 -7.54
N ASN A 131 3.23 -2.53 -6.47
CA ASN A 131 3.80 -2.50 -5.11
C ASN A 131 4.43 -3.84 -4.73
N ASP A 132 5.65 -3.79 -4.19
CA ASP A 132 6.54 -4.91 -3.89
C ASP A 132 7.08 -5.67 -5.13
N LEU A 133 6.73 -5.31 -6.38
CA LEU A 133 7.26 -5.87 -7.62
C LEU A 133 8.33 -4.97 -8.24
N ASP A 134 8.92 -5.38 -9.35
CA ASP A 134 9.95 -4.58 -10.04
C ASP A 134 9.45 -3.22 -10.57
N GLY A 135 8.13 -3.08 -10.72
CA GLY A 135 7.47 -1.82 -11.08
C GLY A 135 7.10 -0.90 -9.93
N ASP A 136 7.50 -1.21 -8.69
CA ASP A 136 7.18 -0.45 -7.47
C ASP A 136 7.67 1.02 -7.57
N ILE A 137 6.82 1.97 -7.19
CA ILE A 137 7.12 3.41 -7.24
C ILE A 137 8.28 3.81 -6.34
N ARG A 138 8.64 3.00 -5.33
CA ARG A 138 9.80 3.25 -4.44
C ARG A 138 11.12 3.38 -5.22
N THR A 139 11.18 2.90 -6.45
CA THR A 139 12.34 3.07 -7.34
C THR A 139 12.57 4.54 -7.68
N LEU A 140 11.52 5.34 -7.71
CA LEU A 140 11.53 6.72 -8.17
C LEU A 140 11.30 7.74 -7.05
N VAL A 141 10.44 7.47 -6.05
CA VAL A 141 10.04 8.41 -4.99
C VAL A 141 10.63 8.06 -3.62
N VAL A 142 10.65 9.03 -2.71
CA VAL A 142 11.38 8.91 -1.43
C VAL A 142 10.47 8.67 -0.21
N ALA A 143 9.17 8.98 -0.27
CA ALA A 143 8.27 8.86 0.89
C ALA A 143 7.80 7.42 1.17
N GLU A 144 8.68 6.44 0.99
CA GLU A 144 8.42 5.00 1.21
C GLU A 144 8.93 4.53 2.59
N ASN A 145 8.57 5.30 3.63
CA ASN A 145 9.14 5.16 4.96
C ASN A 145 8.38 4.17 5.86
N ARG A 146 9.14 3.36 6.62
CA ARG A 146 8.66 2.47 7.70
C ARG A 146 9.63 2.57 8.88
N PRO A 147 9.60 3.68 9.63
CA PRO A 147 10.53 3.88 10.74
C PRO A 147 10.18 3.00 11.94
N ASN A 148 11.18 2.79 12.82
CA ASN A 148 10.99 2.25 14.16
C ASN A 148 10.56 3.39 15.11
N ASP A 149 10.15 3.01 16.33
CA ASP A 149 9.90 3.90 17.45
C ASP A 149 8.90 5.02 17.12
N VAL A 150 7.82 4.63 16.44
CA VAL A 150 6.75 5.52 15.98
C VAL A 150 5.57 5.49 16.94
N ALA A 151 5.10 6.66 17.34
CA ALA A 151 3.73 6.84 17.81
C ALA A 151 2.87 7.25 16.61
N HIS A 152 1.81 6.48 16.33
CA HIS A 152 0.94 6.68 15.18
C HIS A 152 -0.51 6.80 15.64
N TYR A 153 -1.21 7.83 15.17
CA TYR A 153 -2.63 8.04 15.39
C TYR A 153 -3.40 7.97 14.09
N ILE A 154 -4.56 7.33 14.12
CA ILE A 154 -5.53 7.27 13.01
C ILE A 154 -6.88 7.70 13.57
N SER A 155 -7.47 8.75 13.01
CA SER A 155 -8.80 9.23 13.42
C SER A 155 -9.90 8.23 13.05
N PRO A 156 -11.07 8.31 13.69
CA PRO A 156 -12.29 7.76 13.11
C PRO A 156 -12.54 8.40 11.73
N GLU A 157 -13.29 7.67 10.89
CA GLU A 157 -13.79 8.24 9.65
C GLU A 157 -14.95 9.20 9.95
N ILE A 158 -14.88 10.42 9.44
CA ILE A 158 -15.91 11.45 9.61
C ILE A 158 -16.24 12.02 8.23
N GLY A 159 -17.42 11.68 7.70
CA GLY A 159 -17.86 12.18 6.40
C GLY A 159 -16.93 11.79 5.24
N GLY A 160 -16.36 10.59 5.28
CA GLY A 160 -15.39 10.11 4.29
C GLY A 160 -13.94 10.55 4.54
N PHE A 161 -13.70 11.45 5.52
CA PHE A 161 -12.35 11.90 5.86
C PHE A 161 -11.72 11.04 6.94
N VAL A 162 -10.44 10.70 6.75
CA VAL A 162 -9.58 10.08 7.76
C VAL A 162 -8.29 10.88 7.86
N PHE A 163 -7.95 11.30 9.07
CA PHE A 163 -6.67 11.94 9.40
C PHE A 163 -5.74 10.91 10.03
N SER A 164 -4.46 10.91 9.64
CA SER A 164 -3.43 10.09 10.28
C SER A 164 -2.18 10.92 10.57
N TYR A 165 -1.53 10.61 11.69
CA TYR A 165 -0.33 11.31 12.13
C TYR A 165 0.65 10.35 12.78
N SER A 166 1.93 10.46 12.43
CA SER A 166 3.04 9.73 13.05
C SER A 166 4.10 10.71 13.55
N ALA A 167 4.62 10.43 14.73
CA ALA A 167 5.80 11.08 15.28
C ALA A 167 6.85 10.02 15.64
N LEU A 168 8.10 10.24 15.25
CA LEU A 168 9.20 9.40 15.68
C LEU A 168 9.63 9.81 17.08
N LEU A 169 9.76 8.80 17.94
CA LEU A 169 10.11 9.01 19.36
C LEU A 169 11.63 9.06 19.58
N ASP A 170 12.42 8.51 18.64
CA ASP A 170 13.88 8.55 18.69
C ASP A 170 14.44 9.02 17.35
N GLY A 171 15.40 9.92 17.37
CA GLY A 171 16.07 10.39 16.17
C GLY A 171 16.86 9.24 15.51
N GLN A 172 16.83 9.13 14.21
CA GLN A 172 17.51 8.08 13.44
C GLN A 172 19.03 7.98 13.67
N ASN A 173 19.63 8.92 14.42
CA ASN A 173 21.06 8.99 14.69
C ASN A 173 21.45 8.71 16.15
N GLY A 174 20.55 8.09 16.94
CA GLY A 174 20.84 7.80 18.35
C GLY A 174 20.99 9.03 19.26
N LEU A 175 20.74 10.20 18.74
CA LEU A 175 20.64 11.44 19.51
C LEU A 175 19.18 11.58 19.94
N ARG A 176 18.93 11.71 21.25
CA ARG A 176 17.61 12.04 21.81
C ARG A 176 17.18 13.40 21.28
N GLU A 177 16.72 13.45 20.06
CA GLU A 177 16.10 14.64 19.53
C GLU A 177 14.67 14.76 20.07
N ARG A 178 14.23 15.99 20.31
CA ARG A 178 12.90 16.27 20.88
C ARG A 178 11.83 15.58 20.04
N LEU A 179 10.85 14.98 20.72
CA LEU A 179 9.55 14.57 20.17
C LEU A 179 9.08 15.66 19.20
N SER A 180 9.02 15.40 17.91
CA SER A 180 8.48 16.29 16.87
C SER A 180 9.39 16.72 15.72
N LYS A 181 10.65 16.30 15.65
CA LYS A 181 11.49 16.69 14.51
C LYS A 181 11.24 15.86 13.25
N SER A 182 10.85 14.59 13.40
CA SER A 182 10.53 13.73 12.26
C SER A 182 9.09 13.24 12.38
N THR A 183 8.24 13.74 11.49
CA THR A 183 6.79 13.49 11.53
C THR A 183 6.27 13.15 10.14
N SER A 184 5.14 12.45 10.11
CA SER A 184 4.36 12.22 8.90
C SER A 184 2.88 12.43 9.20
N ALA A 185 2.17 13.07 8.31
CA ALA A 185 0.73 13.27 8.43
C ALA A 185 0.04 13.04 7.09
N SER A 186 -1.21 12.58 7.12
CA SER A 186 -2.04 12.51 5.93
C SER A 186 -3.50 12.82 6.25
N LEU A 187 -4.20 13.33 5.26
CA LEU A 187 -5.64 13.46 5.22
C LEU A 187 -6.13 12.77 3.95
N THR A 188 -7.04 11.82 4.11
CA THR A 188 -7.67 11.12 2.98
C THR A 188 -9.16 11.40 2.94
N TYR A 189 -9.73 11.37 1.75
CA TYR A 189 -11.16 11.44 1.50
C TYR A 189 -11.59 10.28 0.59
N THR A 190 -12.64 9.59 0.98
CA THR A 190 -13.22 8.49 0.19
C THR A 190 -14.73 8.69 0.11
N GLU A 191 -15.27 8.75 -1.10
CA GLU A 191 -16.72 8.77 -1.36
C GLU A 191 -17.03 7.95 -2.61
N GLY A 192 -17.76 6.87 -2.44
CA GLY A 192 -18.12 5.97 -3.54
C GLY A 192 -16.90 5.46 -4.31
N ALA A 193 -16.83 5.86 -5.58
CA ALA A 193 -15.74 5.49 -6.49
C ALA A 193 -14.49 6.40 -6.40
N PHE A 194 -14.58 7.51 -5.69
CA PHE A 194 -13.55 8.53 -5.61
C PHE A 194 -12.70 8.38 -4.35
N TYR A 195 -11.40 8.52 -4.49
CA TYR A 195 -10.43 8.62 -3.41
C TYR A 195 -9.43 9.73 -3.71
N ALA A 196 -9.13 10.54 -2.72
CA ALA A 196 -8.05 11.51 -2.77
C ALA A 196 -7.31 11.55 -1.43
N GLY A 197 -6.05 11.97 -1.45
CA GLY A 197 -5.26 12.10 -0.24
C GLY A 197 -4.15 13.13 -0.41
N VAL A 198 -3.81 13.75 0.70
CA VAL A 198 -2.62 14.61 0.86
C VAL A 198 -1.81 14.09 2.04
N GLY A 199 -0.50 14.01 1.86
CA GLY A 199 0.45 13.59 2.89
C GLY A 199 1.65 14.52 2.93
N VAL A 200 2.18 14.71 4.13
CA VAL A 200 3.38 15.49 4.39
C VAL A 200 4.31 14.70 5.31
N ASP A 201 5.57 14.60 4.92
CA ASP A 201 6.66 14.14 5.79
C ASP A 201 7.53 15.35 6.13
N ASN A 202 7.95 15.44 7.38
CA ASN A 202 8.87 16.44 7.85
C ASN A 202 10.11 15.73 8.42
N ASN A 203 11.27 16.01 7.83
CA ASN A 203 12.57 15.47 8.21
C ASN A 203 12.63 13.92 8.34
N LEU A 204 11.88 13.19 7.51
CA LEU A 204 11.94 11.73 7.47
C LEU A 204 13.04 11.29 6.49
N ASN A 205 14.03 10.54 6.99
CA ASN A 205 15.21 10.15 6.20
C ASN A 205 15.90 11.37 5.55
N ASN A 206 15.94 12.51 6.26
CA ASN A 206 16.46 13.80 5.79
C ASN A 206 15.69 14.38 4.59
N ASN A 207 14.42 14.07 4.45
CA ASN A 207 13.55 14.63 3.41
C ASN A 207 12.31 15.25 4.03
N ASP A 208 11.94 16.42 3.52
CA ASP A 208 10.61 17.00 3.63
C ASP A 208 9.84 16.65 2.37
N VAL A 209 8.62 16.14 2.52
CA VAL A 209 7.82 15.63 1.39
C VAL A 209 6.40 16.16 1.44
N LEU A 210 5.88 16.51 0.26
CA LEU A 210 4.46 16.69 -0.01
C LEU A 210 4.04 15.64 -1.05
N ARG A 211 3.05 14.81 -0.72
CA ARG A 211 2.45 13.82 -1.64
C ARG A 211 0.97 14.10 -1.81
N LEU A 212 0.52 14.12 -3.06
CA LEU A 212 -0.87 14.22 -3.45
C LEU A 212 -1.25 12.97 -4.24
N VAL A 213 -2.39 12.39 -3.93
CA VAL A 213 -2.90 11.22 -4.65
C VAL A 213 -4.36 11.37 -4.99
N THR A 214 -4.77 10.75 -6.09
CA THR A 214 -6.18 10.59 -6.44
C THR A 214 -6.40 9.27 -7.16
N GLN A 215 -7.56 8.67 -6.96
CA GLN A 215 -8.00 7.46 -7.65
C GLN A 215 -9.49 7.57 -7.94
N TYR A 216 -9.88 7.14 -9.13
CA TYR A 216 -11.28 7.04 -9.53
C TYR A 216 -11.56 5.67 -10.14
N ARG A 217 -12.69 5.07 -9.76
CA ARG A 217 -13.16 3.80 -10.33
C ARG A 217 -14.38 4.02 -11.19
N LEU A 218 -14.25 3.70 -12.47
CA LEU A 218 -15.32 3.79 -13.46
C LEU A 218 -15.69 2.36 -13.89
N GLY A 219 -16.67 1.77 -13.21
CA GLY A 219 -16.98 0.35 -13.39
C GLY A 219 -15.76 -0.52 -13.10
N ASP A 220 -15.33 -1.28 -14.11
CA ASP A 220 -14.18 -2.18 -14.03
C ASP A 220 -12.82 -1.48 -14.26
N LEU A 221 -12.84 -0.21 -14.68
CA LEU A 221 -11.63 0.60 -14.87
C LEU A 221 -11.30 1.38 -13.61
N GLN A 222 -10.08 1.22 -13.09
CA GLN A 222 -9.50 2.05 -12.04
C GLN A 222 -8.41 2.93 -12.65
N LEU A 223 -8.46 4.22 -12.36
CA LEU A 223 -7.44 5.20 -12.73
C LEU A 223 -6.83 5.80 -11.47
N GLY A 224 -5.53 5.98 -11.45
CA GLY A 224 -4.79 6.55 -10.34
C GLY A 224 -3.77 7.58 -10.80
N ALA A 225 -3.52 8.59 -9.95
CA ALA A 225 -2.45 9.56 -10.12
C ALA A 225 -1.81 9.90 -8.77
N LEU A 226 -0.49 10.12 -8.79
CA LEU A 226 0.30 10.54 -7.65
C LEU A 226 1.27 11.65 -8.10
N TYR A 227 1.35 12.69 -7.30
CA TYR A 227 2.38 13.70 -7.36
C TYR A 227 3.12 13.72 -6.02
N GLU A 228 4.44 13.76 -6.08
CA GLU A 228 5.30 13.92 -4.92
C GLU A 228 6.33 15.00 -5.16
N ARG A 229 6.51 15.88 -4.20
CA ARG A 229 7.61 16.85 -4.14
C ARG A 229 8.42 16.58 -2.89
N SER A 230 9.72 16.45 -3.05
CA SER A 230 10.64 16.25 -1.94
C SER A 230 11.77 17.28 -1.95
N GLU A 231 12.16 17.71 -0.74
CA GLU A 231 13.33 18.54 -0.51
C GLU A 231 14.24 17.83 0.51
N SER A 232 15.48 17.56 0.11
CA SER A 232 16.44 16.90 0.99
C SER A 232 17.23 17.92 1.80
N SER A 233 17.26 17.75 3.13
CA SER A 233 18.04 18.60 4.03
C SER A 233 19.56 18.41 3.86
N THR A 234 20.01 17.35 3.20
CA THR A 234 21.44 17.02 2.97
C THR A 234 21.88 17.27 1.54
N ASN A 235 20.95 17.54 0.62
CA ASN A 235 21.25 17.75 -0.78
C ASN A 235 21.04 19.23 -1.15
N THR A 236 22.01 19.83 -1.81
CA THR A 236 21.96 21.23 -2.26
C THR A 236 21.17 21.44 -3.56
N ARG A 237 20.59 20.37 -4.13
CA ARG A 237 19.86 20.43 -5.42
C ARG A 237 18.49 21.10 -5.33
N GLY A 238 18.01 21.41 -4.12
CA GLY A 238 16.67 21.96 -3.92
C GLY A 238 15.57 20.88 -3.98
N ALA A 239 14.34 21.32 -4.27
CA ALA A 239 13.20 20.43 -4.33
C ALA A 239 13.14 19.68 -5.66
N ASN A 240 12.77 18.41 -5.61
CA ASN A 240 12.62 17.50 -6.75
C ASN A 240 11.19 16.92 -6.80
N ASP A 241 10.68 16.79 -8.00
CA ASP A 241 9.32 16.34 -8.23
C ASP A 241 9.28 14.90 -8.74
N GLY A 242 8.17 14.20 -8.46
CA GLY A 242 7.83 12.89 -9.00
C GLY A 242 6.35 12.83 -9.37
N VAL A 243 6.04 12.21 -10.50
CA VAL A 243 4.66 12.06 -11.01
C VAL A 243 4.45 10.63 -11.44
N PHE A 244 3.29 10.06 -11.08
CA PHE A 244 2.84 8.73 -11.52
C PHE A 244 1.40 8.77 -11.98
N VAL A 245 1.12 7.92 -12.96
CA VAL A 245 -0.25 7.58 -13.38
C VAL A 245 -0.36 6.07 -13.46
N SER A 246 -1.55 5.56 -13.13
CA SER A 246 -1.84 4.13 -13.18
C SER A 246 -3.24 3.87 -13.71
N ALA A 247 -3.40 2.72 -14.37
CA ALA A 247 -4.67 2.23 -14.85
C ALA A 247 -4.76 0.71 -14.64
N ALA A 248 -5.87 0.23 -14.09
CA ALA A 248 -6.18 -1.18 -13.99
C ALA A 248 -7.56 -1.46 -14.56
N TYR A 249 -7.69 -2.49 -15.38
CA TYR A 249 -8.97 -2.92 -15.96
C TYR A 249 -9.24 -4.38 -15.61
N THR A 250 -10.36 -4.63 -14.92
CA THR A 250 -10.77 -5.96 -14.48
C THR A 250 -11.71 -6.59 -15.49
N MET A 251 -11.39 -7.81 -15.96
CA MET A 251 -12.23 -8.63 -16.83
C MET A 251 -12.35 -10.02 -16.24
N ASP A 252 -13.45 -10.34 -15.58
CA ASP A 252 -13.66 -11.62 -14.90
C ASP A 252 -12.46 -11.95 -13.99
N LYS A 253 -11.64 -12.93 -14.34
CA LYS A 253 -10.45 -13.35 -13.58
C LYS A 253 -9.19 -12.59 -13.94
N TYR A 254 -9.19 -11.78 -15.00
CA TYR A 254 -8.03 -11.04 -15.46
C TYR A 254 -8.04 -9.61 -14.94
N VAL A 255 -6.86 -9.11 -14.55
CA VAL A 255 -6.66 -7.68 -14.28
C VAL A 255 -5.48 -7.20 -15.12
N LEU A 256 -5.76 -6.36 -16.11
CA LEU A 256 -4.74 -5.67 -16.89
C LEU A 256 -4.28 -4.44 -16.14
N LYS A 257 -2.95 -4.24 -16.04
CA LYS A 257 -2.35 -3.15 -15.27
C LYS A 257 -1.34 -2.40 -16.13
N ALA A 258 -1.37 -1.07 -16.02
CA ALA A 258 -0.36 -0.19 -16.58
C ALA A 258 -0.03 0.91 -15.57
N GLN A 259 1.24 1.24 -15.44
CA GLN A 259 1.73 2.31 -14.57
C GLN A 259 2.92 2.97 -15.22
N SER A 260 2.99 4.30 -15.15
CA SER A 260 4.14 5.05 -15.63
C SER A 260 4.42 6.21 -14.70
N GLY A 261 5.69 6.51 -14.48
CA GLY A 261 6.12 7.62 -13.66
C GLY A 261 7.49 8.15 -14.04
N MET A 262 7.74 9.38 -13.62
CA MET A 262 9.04 10.05 -13.73
C MET A 262 9.33 10.81 -12.45
N SER A 263 10.61 10.92 -12.10
CA SER A 263 11.03 11.63 -10.88
C SER A 263 12.53 11.92 -10.91
N ASP A 264 12.90 13.09 -10.37
CA ASP A 264 14.30 13.48 -10.13
C ASP A 264 14.74 13.26 -8.67
N GLN A 265 13.88 12.66 -7.85
CA GLN A 265 14.12 12.55 -6.39
C GLN A 265 15.26 11.59 -6.04
N ARG A 266 15.34 10.45 -6.72
CA ARG A 266 16.39 9.44 -6.48
C ARG A 266 17.48 9.44 -7.52
N ARG A 267 17.14 9.76 -8.77
CA ARG A 267 18.05 9.82 -9.93
C ARG A 267 17.51 10.84 -10.90
N ASP A 268 18.40 11.60 -11.51
CA ASP A 268 18.06 12.61 -12.49
C ASP A 268 17.45 11.95 -13.73
N GLY A 269 16.31 12.47 -14.19
CA GLY A 269 15.58 11.96 -15.34
C GLY A 269 15.08 10.53 -15.18
N ALA A 270 14.94 10.04 -13.94
CA ALA A 270 14.45 8.68 -13.70
C ALA A 270 13.00 8.54 -14.15
N ARG A 271 12.73 7.49 -14.94
CA ARG A 271 11.40 7.15 -15.45
C ARG A 271 11.22 5.64 -15.44
N GLN A 272 10.00 5.22 -15.15
CA GLN A 272 9.65 3.81 -15.12
C GLN A 272 8.27 3.62 -15.76
N THR A 273 8.14 2.60 -16.60
CA THR A 273 6.86 2.17 -17.17
C THR A 273 6.71 0.69 -16.97
N SER A 274 5.59 0.28 -16.39
CA SER A 274 5.27 -1.11 -16.10
C SER A 274 3.94 -1.50 -16.73
N LEU A 275 3.88 -2.66 -17.33
CA LEU A 275 2.68 -3.32 -17.82
C LEU A 275 2.57 -4.67 -17.14
N GLY A 276 1.35 -5.12 -16.86
CA GLY A 276 1.14 -6.41 -16.23
C GLY A 276 -0.24 -6.97 -16.45
N VAL A 277 -0.35 -8.26 -16.26
CA VAL A 277 -1.59 -9.00 -16.22
C VAL A 277 -1.58 -9.93 -15.02
N ASP A 278 -2.63 -9.85 -14.19
CA ASP A 278 -2.90 -10.81 -13.13
C ASP A 278 -4.02 -11.75 -13.61
N TYR A 279 -3.89 -13.04 -13.34
CA TYR A 279 -4.93 -14.05 -13.51
C TYR A 279 -5.30 -14.61 -12.13
N ASN A 280 -6.45 -14.22 -11.61
CA ASN A 280 -6.95 -14.64 -10.30
C ASN A 280 -7.45 -16.08 -10.38
N LEU A 281 -6.77 -17.01 -9.70
CA LEU A 281 -7.18 -18.40 -9.57
C LEU A 281 -8.37 -18.53 -8.61
N ASN A 282 -8.28 -17.81 -7.50
CA ASN A 282 -9.31 -17.65 -6.48
C ASN A 282 -9.10 -16.32 -5.72
N ALA A 283 -9.77 -16.13 -4.57
CA ALA A 283 -9.65 -14.92 -3.75
C ALA A 283 -8.22 -14.72 -3.18
N ASP A 284 -7.48 -15.80 -2.97
CA ASP A 284 -6.22 -15.80 -2.22
C ASP A 284 -5.00 -16.07 -3.11
N SER A 285 -5.20 -16.47 -4.37
CA SER A 285 -4.10 -16.83 -5.25
C SER A 285 -4.25 -16.31 -6.67
N LYS A 286 -3.12 -15.89 -7.26
CA LYS A 286 -3.04 -15.43 -8.64
C LYS A 286 -1.71 -15.83 -9.29
N LEU A 287 -1.77 -16.02 -10.59
CA LEU A 287 -0.61 -15.96 -11.47
C LEU A 287 -0.50 -14.54 -12.02
N PHE A 288 0.70 -14.09 -12.31
CA PHE A 288 0.89 -12.80 -12.95
C PHE A 288 2.07 -12.80 -13.91
N ALA A 289 2.00 -11.90 -14.89
CA ALA A 289 3.12 -11.57 -15.74
C ALA A 289 3.28 -10.05 -15.76
N LEU A 290 4.52 -9.59 -15.85
CA LEU A 290 4.84 -8.17 -15.88
C LEU A 290 6.03 -7.89 -16.80
N MET A 291 6.09 -6.65 -17.26
CA MET A 291 7.25 -6.05 -17.92
C MET A 291 7.46 -4.66 -17.32
N THR A 292 8.69 -4.33 -16.97
CA THR A 292 9.08 -3.03 -16.45
C THR A 292 10.27 -2.49 -17.22
N LEU A 293 10.16 -1.26 -17.67
CA LEU A 293 11.22 -0.49 -18.31
C LEU A 293 11.62 0.63 -17.37
N THR A 294 12.87 0.66 -16.95
CA THR A 294 13.44 1.71 -16.09
C THR A 294 14.58 2.40 -16.79
N ARG A 295 14.63 3.73 -16.74
CA ARG A 295 15.65 4.58 -17.36
C ARG A 295 16.02 5.73 -16.43
N ALA A 296 17.24 6.25 -16.59
CA ALA A 296 17.71 7.51 -16.00
C ALA A 296 18.68 8.21 -16.94
N ASP A 297 18.91 9.51 -16.74
CA ASP A 297 19.76 10.31 -17.64
C ASP A 297 21.22 9.82 -17.69
N ASN A 298 21.73 9.29 -16.57
CA ASN A 298 23.08 8.74 -16.48
C ASN A 298 23.14 7.22 -16.73
N HIS A 299 22.04 6.61 -17.18
CA HIS A 299 21.87 5.16 -17.42
C HIS A 299 22.12 4.25 -16.22
N SER A 300 22.32 4.79 -15.01
CA SER A 300 22.73 4.04 -13.83
C SER A 300 21.70 2.99 -13.33
N ILE A 301 20.46 3.12 -13.79
CA ILE A 301 19.36 2.19 -13.45
C ILE A 301 18.63 1.68 -14.70
N ASP A 302 19.22 1.90 -15.90
CA ASP A 302 18.59 1.44 -17.14
C ASP A 302 18.49 -0.08 -17.14
N ASN A 303 17.25 -0.58 -17.11
CA ASN A 303 16.97 -2.00 -17.06
C ASN A 303 15.62 -2.31 -17.72
N ASP A 304 15.60 -3.37 -18.50
CA ASP A 304 14.38 -3.97 -19.05
C ASP A 304 14.14 -5.29 -18.33
N GLN A 305 13.00 -5.42 -17.71
CA GLN A 305 12.65 -6.60 -16.91
C GLN A 305 11.37 -7.22 -17.45
N ILE A 306 11.37 -8.54 -17.55
CA ILE A 306 10.16 -9.33 -17.83
C ILE A 306 10.08 -10.42 -16.79
N GLY A 307 8.90 -10.62 -16.23
CA GLY A 307 8.71 -11.61 -15.17
C GLY A 307 7.38 -12.31 -15.22
N VAL A 308 7.36 -13.55 -14.72
CA VAL A 308 6.15 -14.31 -14.45
C VAL A 308 6.20 -14.79 -13.00
N GLY A 309 5.08 -14.72 -12.31
CA GLY A 309 5.07 -15.01 -10.89
C GLY A 309 3.77 -15.60 -10.38
N PHE A 310 3.83 -15.96 -9.12
CA PHE A 310 2.72 -16.51 -8.35
C PHE A 310 2.63 -15.81 -7.00
N GLU A 311 1.42 -15.45 -6.62
CA GLU A 311 1.10 -14.96 -5.28
C GLU A 311 0.05 -15.84 -4.63
N TYR A 312 0.28 -16.18 -3.35
CA TYR A 312 -0.67 -16.86 -2.49
C TYR A 312 -0.73 -16.17 -1.12
N ARG A 313 -1.93 -15.95 -0.63
CA ARG A 313 -2.22 -15.39 0.70
C ARG A 313 -2.93 -16.43 1.54
N PHE A 314 -2.67 -16.46 2.83
CA PHE A 314 -3.29 -17.39 3.78
C PHE A 314 -3.47 -16.74 5.14
#